data_3dc41d55b816ca4019f2a6102e22fb1e
#
_entry.id   3dc41d55b816ca4019f2a6102e22fb1e
#
_cell.length_a   1.000
_cell.length_b   1.000
_cell.length_c   1.000
_cell.angle_alpha   90.00
_cell.angle_beta   90.00
_cell.angle_gamma   90.00
#
_symmetry.space_group_name_H-M   'P 1'
#
loop_
_entity.id
_entity.type
_entity.pdbx_description
1 polymer ?
#
loop_
_entity_poly.entity_id
_entity_poly.type
_entity_poly.pdbx_seq_one_letter_code
_entity_poly.pdbx_strand_id
1 'polypeptide(L)'
;MPNILNKILEQIVFWMAWIIIPLIMEIIPAFGGFVILLKKKLFGKKEEKPIKLPEITLIIPVYNSADTLEACLASVHDSTYPTEQINILLVNNQSKDDSFKVYCHCQELYPDLKMQWLSAKQGKSKALNMALFCSDGKYIIHIDSDGVLEKNALENMVIRFENDPDVHCMTGAVLTSKEMIEDTESFRGRIVRRCEFLEYCQAFLAGRNFQSELDSIYTLSGAFSAFRKSVILKTQLYNTDTVCEDTHVTFQIRKLMKKSVHLCENALFFVDPIESGEKLYTQ
;
A
#
# COMPACT_ATOMS: atom_id res chain seq x y z
N MET A 1 29.09 44.23 -29.46
CA MET A 1 28.32 43.15 -30.08
C MET A 1 28.55 41.75 -29.49
N PRO A 2 29.77 41.31 -29.05
CA PRO A 2 29.91 39.97 -28.46
C PRO A 2 29.08 39.73 -27.19
N ASN A 3 28.82 40.76 -26.39
CA ASN A 3 28.06 40.63 -25.12
C ASN A 3 26.54 40.32 -25.29
N ILE A 4 25.94 40.73 -26.37
CA ILE A 4 24.48 40.48 -26.60
C ILE A 4 24.31 39.05 -27.12
N LEU A 5 25.14 38.61 -28.00
CA LEU A 5 25.10 37.25 -28.55
C LEU A 5 25.35 36.20 -27.46
N ASN A 6 26.31 36.45 -26.59
CA ASN A 6 26.58 35.55 -25.45
C ASN A 6 25.38 35.48 -24.46
N LYS A 7 24.76 36.60 -24.13
CA LYS A 7 23.56 36.62 -23.30
C LYS A 7 22.37 35.86 -23.94
N ILE A 8 22.19 35.98 -25.23
CA ILE A 8 21.16 35.21 -25.96
C ILE A 8 21.48 33.73 -25.92
N LEU A 9 22.75 33.38 -26.14
CA LEU A 9 23.21 31.98 -26.12
C LEU A 9 23.03 31.36 -24.71
N GLU A 10 23.39 32.07 -23.64
CA GLU A 10 23.19 31.65 -22.27
C GLU A 10 21.72 31.44 -21.94
N GLN A 11 20.83 32.31 -22.39
CA GLN A 11 19.38 32.12 -22.19
C GLN A 11 18.84 30.91 -22.98
N ILE A 12 19.28 30.71 -24.21
CA ILE A 12 18.89 29.55 -25.00
C ILE A 12 19.33 28.25 -24.31
N VAL A 13 20.60 28.17 -23.86
CA VAL A 13 21.13 27.02 -23.14
C VAL A 13 20.36 26.76 -21.85
N PHE A 14 20.05 27.83 -21.10
CA PHE A 14 19.23 27.71 -19.89
C PHE A 14 17.85 27.13 -20.17
N TRP A 15 17.11 27.67 -21.13
CA TRP A 15 15.79 27.17 -21.49
C TRP A 15 15.83 25.76 -22.11
N MET A 16 16.86 25.44 -22.89
CA MET A 16 17.06 24.08 -23.39
C MET A 16 17.27 23.09 -22.27
N ALA A 17 18.02 23.44 -21.21
CA ALA A 17 18.19 22.57 -20.06
C ALA A 17 16.85 22.29 -19.35
N TRP A 18 16.01 23.30 -19.19
CA TRP A 18 14.64 23.15 -18.63
C TRP A 18 13.71 22.27 -19.47
N ILE A 19 13.95 22.13 -20.76
CA ILE A 19 13.19 21.24 -21.65
C ILE A 19 13.81 19.85 -21.68
N ILE A 20 15.14 19.77 -21.78
CA ILE A 20 15.86 18.48 -21.93
C ILE A 20 15.81 17.66 -20.65
N ILE A 21 15.94 18.29 -19.48
CA ILE A 21 15.90 17.60 -18.19
C ILE A 21 14.57 16.87 -17.99
N PRO A 22 13.39 17.51 -18.05
CA PRO A 22 12.10 16.82 -17.96
C PRO A 22 11.90 15.77 -19.06
N LEU A 23 12.37 16.05 -20.29
CA LEU A 23 12.27 15.09 -21.40
C LEU A 23 13.00 13.79 -21.08
N ILE A 24 14.22 13.87 -20.60
CA ILE A 24 15.04 12.69 -20.30
C ILE A 24 14.59 12.00 -19.02
N MET A 25 14.27 12.79 -17.96
CA MET A 25 14.02 12.26 -16.63
C MET A 25 12.57 11.83 -16.41
N GLU A 26 11.61 12.37 -17.16
CA GLU A 26 10.19 12.14 -16.97
C GLU A 26 9.50 11.54 -18.20
N ILE A 27 9.58 12.20 -19.35
CA ILE A 27 8.79 11.82 -20.53
C ILE A 27 9.28 10.50 -21.13
N ILE A 28 10.60 10.32 -21.30
CA ILE A 28 11.16 9.08 -21.85
C ILE A 28 10.90 7.88 -20.92
N PRO A 29 11.16 7.97 -19.61
CA PRO A 29 10.81 6.90 -18.67
C PRO A 29 9.30 6.62 -18.61
N ALA A 30 8.45 7.65 -18.63
CA ALA A 30 7.00 7.48 -18.65
C ALA A 30 6.52 6.74 -19.92
N PHE A 31 7.06 7.10 -21.09
CA PHE A 31 6.75 6.40 -22.33
C PHE A 31 7.26 4.95 -22.31
N GLY A 32 8.48 4.72 -21.83
CA GLY A 32 9.02 3.37 -21.63
C GLY A 32 8.16 2.54 -20.68
N GLY A 33 7.74 3.14 -19.56
CA GLY A 33 6.80 2.54 -18.61
C GLY A 33 5.47 2.17 -19.25
N PHE A 34 4.89 3.09 -20.01
CA PHE A 34 3.65 2.83 -20.76
C PHE A 34 3.77 1.64 -21.69
N VAL A 35 4.84 1.54 -22.46
CA VAL A 35 5.09 0.41 -23.37
C VAL A 35 5.19 -0.92 -22.61
N ILE A 36 5.91 -0.94 -21.49
CA ILE A 36 6.06 -2.14 -20.64
C ILE A 36 4.70 -2.56 -20.08
N LEU A 37 3.92 -1.65 -19.52
CA LEU A 37 2.60 -1.93 -18.96
C LEU A 37 1.60 -2.35 -20.06
N LEU A 38 1.68 -1.75 -21.24
CA LEU A 38 0.87 -2.17 -22.38
C LEU A 38 1.21 -3.60 -22.80
N LYS A 39 2.50 -3.94 -22.88
CA LYS A 39 2.96 -5.32 -23.15
C LYS A 39 2.44 -6.30 -22.09
N LYS A 40 2.54 -5.96 -20.80
CA LYS A 40 1.99 -6.76 -19.69
C LYS A 40 0.49 -6.99 -19.88
N LYS A 41 -0.27 -5.96 -20.20
CA LYS A 41 -1.72 -6.05 -20.43
C LYS A 41 -2.09 -6.94 -21.62
N LEU A 42 -1.32 -6.88 -22.70
CA LEU A 42 -1.60 -7.64 -23.95
C LEU A 42 -1.13 -9.09 -23.89
N PHE A 43 -0.01 -9.35 -23.21
CA PHE A 43 0.66 -10.67 -23.23
C PHE A 43 0.84 -11.28 -21.83
N GLY A 44 0.33 -10.63 -20.78
CA GLY A 44 0.39 -11.15 -19.41
C GLY A 44 -0.37 -12.45 -19.28
N LYS A 45 0.15 -13.36 -18.48
CA LYS A 45 -0.55 -14.61 -18.16
C LYS A 45 -1.80 -14.30 -17.34
N LYS A 46 -2.91 -14.96 -17.65
CA LYS A 46 -4.11 -14.90 -16.84
C LYS A 46 -3.87 -15.72 -15.57
N GLU A 47 -4.10 -15.12 -14.42
CA GLU A 47 -4.03 -15.82 -13.15
C GLU A 47 -5.27 -16.68 -12.93
N GLU A 48 -5.06 -17.87 -12.39
CA GLU A 48 -6.15 -18.82 -12.12
C GLU A 48 -6.48 -18.82 -10.63
N LYS A 49 -7.76 -18.80 -10.30
CA LYS A 49 -8.20 -18.90 -8.92
C LYS A 49 -7.94 -20.32 -8.40
N PRO A 50 -7.25 -20.50 -7.27
CA PRO A 50 -7.01 -21.81 -6.70
C PRO A 50 -8.34 -22.45 -6.25
N ILE A 51 -8.41 -23.79 -6.29
CA ILE A 51 -9.61 -24.56 -5.92
C ILE A 51 -9.97 -24.30 -4.45
N LYS A 52 -8.97 -24.13 -3.59
CA LYS A 52 -9.13 -23.81 -2.17
C LYS A 52 -8.23 -22.66 -1.80
N LEU A 53 -8.83 -21.63 -1.22
CA LEU A 53 -8.09 -20.50 -0.67
C LEU A 53 -7.48 -20.90 0.68
N PRO A 54 -6.19 -20.59 0.94
CA PRO A 54 -5.53 -20.92 2.20
C PRO A 54 -5.95 -19.97 3.33
N GLU A 55 -5.68 -20.34 4.57
CA GLU A 55 -5.76 -19.39 5.68
C GLU A 55 -4.75 -18.27 5.55
N ILE A 56 -5.21 -17.04 5.82
CA ILE A 56 -4.40 -15.83 5.90
C ILE A 56 -4.49 -15.23 7.31
N THR A 57 -3.41 -14.55 7.70
CA THR A 57 -3.44 -13.67 8.87
C THR A 57 -3.45 -12.22 8.40
N LEU A 58 -4.49 -11.48 8.74
CA LEU A 58 -4.61 -10.05 8.51
C LEU A 58 -4.18 -9.31 9.77
N ILE A 59 -3.16 -8.48 9.69
CA ILE A 59 -2.63 -7.69 10.80
C ILE A 59 -3.10 -6.24 10.64
N ILE A 60 -3.73 -5.68 11.67
CA ILE A 60 -4.21 -4.31 11.71
C ILE A 60 -3.63 -3.62 12.96
N PRO A 61 -2.55 -2.85 12.82
CA PRO A 61 -2.08 -1.99 13.91
C PRO A 61 -3.12 -0.90 14.20
N VAL A 62 -3.51 -0.75 15.46
CA VAL A 62 -4.55 0.21 15.88
C VAL A 62 -3.91 1.28 16.77
N TYR A 63 -4.04 2.55 16.36
CA TYR A 63 -3.59 3.70 17.16
C TYR A 63 -4.55 4.87 17.00
N ASN A 64 -5.40 5.10 17.99
CA ASN A 64 -6.43 6.16 17.98
C ASN A 64 -7.28 6.13 16.70
N SER A 65 -7.89 4.97 16.44
CA SER A 65 -8.61 4.68 15.20
C SER A 65 -10.13 4.50 15.44
N ALA A 66 -10.67 5.10 16.49
CA ALA A 66 -12.10 4.93 16.82
C ALA A 66 -13.02 5.33 15.67
N ASP A 67 -12.66 6.34 14.89
CA ASP A 67 -13.49 6.87 13.80
C ASP A 67 -13.40 6.04 12.49
N THR A 68 -12.35 5.23 12.31
CA THR A 68 -12.05 4.55 11.04
C THR A 68 -12.13 3.03 11.12
N LEU A 69 -11.93 2.46 12.31
CA LEU A 69 -11.78 1.02 12.51
C LEU A 69 -13.00 0.21 12.08
N GLU A 70 -14.21 0.73 12.30
CA GLU A 70 -15.46 0.05 11.91
C GLU A 70 -15.53 -0.09 10.37
N ALA A 71 -15.28 1.00 9.63
CA ALA A 71 -15.26 0.97 8.17
C ALA A 71 -14.16 0.03 7.61
N CYS A 72 -13.00 0.00 8.24
CA CYS A 72 -11.92 -0.92 7.90
C CYS A 72 -12.38 -2.38 8.07
N LEU A 73 -12.94 -2.76 9.22
CA LEU A 73 -13.42 -4.12 9.49
C LEU A 73 -14.64 -4.51 8.64
N ALA A 74 -15.54 -3.57 8.36
CA ALA A 74 -16.64 -3.77 7.42
C ALA A 74 -16.12 -4.16 6.03
N SER A 75 -15.09 -3.49 5.54
CA SER A 75 -14.49 -3.80 4.24
C SER A 75 -13.83 -5.17 4.18
N VAL A 76 -13.31 -5.66 5.30
CA VAL A 76 -12.77 -7.02 5.41
C VAL A 76 -13.90 -8.05 5.37
N HIS A 77 -14.99 -7.81 6.11
CA HIS A 77 -16.17 -8.66 6.12
C HIS A 77 -16.81 -8.76 4.72
N ASP A 78 -16.92 -7.64 4.01
CA ASP A 78 -17.52 -7.56 2.69
C ASP A 78 -16.62 -8.07 1.55
N SER A 79 -15.40 -8.51 1.88
CA SER A 79 -14.45 -9.02 0.88
C SER A 79 -14.94 -10.35 0.27
N THR A 80 -14.48 -10.65 -0.95
CA THR A 80 -14.74 -11.95 -1.60
C THR A 80 -13.93 -13.10 -1.01
N TYR A 81 -13.00 -12.80 -0.10
CA TYR A 81 -12.25 -13.82 0.61
C TYR A 81 -13.09 -14.47 1.70
N PRO A 82 -13.14 -15.81 1.81
CA PRO A 82 -13.97 -16.46 2.82
C PRO A 82 -13.58 -16.03 4.24
N THR A 83 -14.53 -15.52 5.02
CA THR A 83 -14.31 -14.99 6.38
C THR A 83 -13.71 -16.03 7.31
N GLU A 84 -14.10 -17.30 7.16
CA GLU A 84 -13.56 -18.42 7.95
C GLU A 84 -12.06 -18.70 7.69
N GLN A 85 -11.51 -18.18 6.59
CA GLN A 85 -10.09 -18.30 6.24
C GLN A 85 -9.27 -17.06 6.62
N ILE A 86 -9.88 -16.04 7.24
CA ILE A 86 -9.23 -14.82 7.69
C ILE A 86 -9.08 -14.84 9.21
N ASN A 87 -7.83 -14.83 9.69
CA ASN A 87 -7.52 -14.59 11.10
C ASN A 87 -7.07 -13.13 11.27
N ILE A 88 -7.86 -12.30 11.95
CA ILE A 88 -7.58 -10.87 12.11
C ILE A 88 -6.91 -10.63 13.45
N LEU A 89 -5.72 -10.05 13.42
CA LEU A 89 -4.98 -9.62 14.62
C LEU A 89 -4.98 -8.09 14.67
N LEU A 90 -5.84 -7.54 15.53
CA LEU A 90 -5.84 -6.11 15.85
C LEU A 90 -4.85 -5.86 16.97
N VAL A 91 -3.82 -5.06 16.70
CA VAL A 91 -2.77 -4.81 17.69
C VAL A 91 -2.83 -3.38 18.16
N ASN A 92 -3.36 -3.18 19.35
CA ASN A 92 -3.42 -1.89 20.01
C ASN A 92 -2.01 -1.36 20.31
N ASN A 93 -1.69 -0.23 19.72
CA ASN A 93 -0.43 0.50 19.87
C ASN A 93 -0.55 1.62 20.92
N GLN A 94 -1.19 1.31 22.07
CA GLN A 94 -1.48 2.25 23.18
C GLN A 94 -2.44 3.38 22.79
N SER A 95 -3.54 3.05 22.12
CA SER A 95 -4.64 3.98 21.85
C SER A 95 -5.20 4.57 23.15
N LYS A 96 -5.61 5.83 23.10
CA LYS A 96 -6.21 6.57 24.22
C LYS A 96 -7.67 6.92 23.98
N ASP A 97 -8.18 6.61 22.79
CA ASP A 97 -9.54 6.80 22.32
C ASP A 97 -10.41 5.56 22.57
N ASP A 98 -11.59 5.57 22.00
CA ASP A 98 -12.58 4.48 22.14
C ASP A 98 -12.36 3.31 21.14
N SER A 99 -11.18 3.18 20.51
CA SER A 99 -10.89 2.10 19.54
C SER A 99 -11.21 0.69 20.07
N PHE A 100 -11.00 0.42 21.37
CA PHE A 100 -11.34 -0.87 21.96
C PHE A 100 -12.86 -1.10 22.03
N LYS A 101 -13.66 -0.06 22.30
CA LYS A 101 -15.11 -0.17 22.29
C LYS A 101 -15.64 -0.46 20.89
N VAL A 102 -15.06 0.19 19.88
CA VAL A 102 -15.39 -0.06 18.46
C VAL A 102 -15.06 -1.51 18.09
N TYR A 103 -13.91 -2.03 18.51
CA TYR A 103 -13.58 -3.44 18.32
C TYR A 103 -14.63 -4.37 18.94
N CYS A 104 -15.04 -4.14 20.19
CA CYS A 104 -16.07 -4.95 20.84
C CYS A 104 -17.41 -4.88 20.08
N HIS A 105 -17.79 -3.70 19.60
CA HIS A 105 -18.98 -3.52 18.77
C HIS A 105 -18.89 -4.32 17.48
N CYS A 106 -17.75 -4.27 16.80
CA CYS A 106 -17.52 -5.02 15.56
C CYS A 106 -17.53 -6.53 15.77
N GLN A 107 -17.10 -7.04 16.95
CA GLN A 107 -17.23 -8.47 17.28
C GLN A 107 -18.70 -8.92 17.37
N GLU A 108 -19.59 -8.05 17.86
CA GLU A 108 -21.02 -8.34 17.90
C GLU A 108 -21.67 -8.23 16.51
N LEU A 109 -21.21 -7.26 15.71
CA LEU A 109 -21.74 -6.96 14.37
C LEU A 109 -21.32 -8.01 13.33
N TYR A 110 -20.08 -8.50 13.42
CA TYR A 110 -19.47 -9.47 12.48
C TYR A 110 -19.01 -10.73 13.20
N PRO A 111 -19.94 -11.59 13.69
CA PRO A 111 -19.60 -12.75 14.51
C PRO A 111 -18.88 -13.87 13.73
N ASP A 112 -18.89 -13.83 12.43
CA ASP A 112 -18.19 -14.75 11.51
C ASP A 112 -16.73 -14.37 11.28
N LEU A 113 -16.30 -13.14 11.62
CA LEU A 113 -14.92 -12.74 11.57
C LEU A 113 -14.14 -13.22 12.81
N LYS A 114 -13.05 -13.95 12.59
CA LYS A 114 -12.15 -14.38 13.66
C LYS A 114 -11.21 -13.22 14.03
N MET A 115 -11.60 -12.42 15.02
CA MET A 115 -10.84 -11.24 15.47
C MET A 115 -10.22 -11.45 16.83
N GLN A 116 -8.95 -11.05 16.98
CA GLN A 116 -8.24 -11.06 18.26
C GLN A 116 -7.66 -9.68 18.54
N TRP A 117 -7.86 -9.19 19.76
CA TRP A 117 -7.28 -7.94 20.23
C TRP A 117 -6.01 -8.20 21.03
N LEU A 118 -4.90 -7.68 20.56
CA LEU A 118 -3.59 -7.75 21.20
C LEU A 118 -3.16 -6.35 21.65
N SER A 119 -2.28 -6.26 22.64
CA SER A 119 -1.74 -4.98 23.12
C SER A 119 -0.23 -4.99 23.06
N ALA A 120 0.36 -4.04 22.34
CA ALA A 120 1.80 -3.86 22.21
C ALA A 120 2.29 -2.59 22.93
N LYS A 121 3.61 -2.50 23.13
CA LYS A 121 4.23 -1.23 23.51
C LYS A 121 4.15 -0.27 22.31
N GLN A 122 4.10 1.04 22.59
CA GLN A 122 4.02 2.07 21.56
C GLN A 122 5.11 1.92 20.49
N GLY A 123 4.71 2.01 19.23
CA GLY A 123 5.51 1.86 18.02
C GLY A 123 4.91 0.86 17.04
N LYS A 124 4.60 1.30 15.78
CA LYS A 124 4.00 0.46 14.73
C LYS A 124 4.81 -0.83 14.50
N SER A 125 6.13 -0.72 14.42
CA SER A 125 7.04 -1.87 14.29
C SER A 125 6.87 -2.91 15.40
N LYS A 126 6.68 -2.46 16.65
CA LYS A 126 6.48 -3.37 17.80
C LYS A 126 5.13 -4.09 17.73
N ALA A 127 4.10 -3.38 17.28
CA ALA A 127 2.78 -3.97 17.06
C ALA A 127 2.82 -5.02 15.94
N LEU A 128 3.45 -4.70 14.80
CA LEU A 128 3.63 -5.63 13.69
C LEU A 128 4.45 -6.86 14.09
N ASN A 129 5.56 -6.68 14.81
CA ASN A 129 6.38 -7.80 15.28
C ASN A 129 5.63 -8.73 16.24
N MET A 130 4.83 -8.16 17.16
CA MET A 130 3.98 -8.96 18.06
C MET A 130 2.99 -9.82 17.27
N ALA A 131 2.29 -9.20 16.29
CA ALA A 131 1.35 -9.92 15.46
C ALA A 131 2.00 -11.02 14.62
N LEU A 132 3.21 -10.79 14.11
CA LEU A 132 3.95 -11.81 13.36
C LEU A 132 4.20 -13.08 14.17
N PHE A 133 4.49 -12.97 15.47
CA PHE A 133 4.67 -14.12 16.34
C PHE A 133 3.36 -14.85 16.66
N CYS A 134 2.22 -14.14 16.62
CA CYS A 134 0.90 -14.71 16.86
C CYS A 134 0.20 -15.18 15.56
N SER A 135 0.84 -15.01 14.40
CA SER A 135 0.23 -15.33 13.11
C SER A 135 0.29 -16.81 12.78
N ASP A 136 -0.79 -17.36 12.21
CA ASP A 136 -0.88 -18.78 11.81
C ASP A 136 -1.09 -18.99 10.32
N GLY A 137 -1.62 -18.01 9.59
CA GLY A 137 -1.91 -18.09 8.17
C GLY A 137 -0.70 -18.38 7.27
N LYS A 138 -0.94 -18.97 6.10
CA LYS A 138 0.09 -19.20 5.05
C LYS A 138 0.68 -17.89 4.55
N TYR A 139 -0.17 -16.88 4.41
CA TYR A 139 0.19 -15.52 4.03
C TYR A 139 -0.14 -14.56 5.15
N ILE A 140 0.71 -13.57 5.31
CA ILE A 140 0.53 -12.48 6.25
C ILE A 140 0.29 -11.22 5.44
N ILE A 141 -0.86 -10.60 5.67
CA ILE A 141 -1.24 -9.35 5.04
C ILE A 141 -1.37 -8.32 6.15
N HIS A 142 -0.80 -7.16 6.00
CA HIS A 142 -1.09 -6.07 6.91
C HIS A 142 -1.72 -4.88 6.18
N ILE A 143 -2.67 -4.25 6.87
CA ILE A 143 -3.33 -3.03 6.44
C ILE A 143 -3.35 -2.04 7.60
N ASP A 144 -3.36 -0.76 7.30
CA ASP A 144 -3.58 0.28 8.30
C ASP A 144 -5.07 0.35 8.67
N SER A 145 -5.38 0.82 9.88
CA SER A 145 -6.75 0.87 10.43
C SER A 145 -7.58 2.06 9.93
N ASP A 146 -6.98 2.94 9.11
CA ASP A 146 -7.57 4.17 8.61
C ASP A 146 -7.96 4.13 7.12
N GLY A 147 -8.04 2.93 6.54
CA GLY A 147 -8.44 2.75 5.17
C GLY A 147 -9.39 1.57 4.96
N VAL A 148 -9.87 1.43 3.74
CA VAL A 148 -10.91 0.49 3.32
C VAL A 148 -10.39 -0.36 2.17
N LEU A 149 -10.53 -1.69 2.28
CA LEU A 149 -10.16 -2.63 1.22
C LEU A 149 -11.17 -2.60 0.07
N GLU A 150 -10.67 -2.68 -1.17
CA GLU A 150 -11.51 -3.08 -2.29
C GLU A 150 -11.93 -4.54 -2.11
N LYS A 151 -13.15 -4.85 -2.51
CA LYS A 151 -13.82 -6.13 -2.27
C LYS A 151 -12.99 -7.36 -2.64
N ASN A 152 -12.23 -7.30 -3.74
CA ASN A 152 -11.44 -8.43 -4.22
C ASN A 152 -9.95 -8.35 -3.80
N ALA A 153 -9.57 -7.35 -3.01
CA ALA A 153 -8.16 -7.05 -2.74
C ALA A 153 -7.41 -8.21 -2.10
N LEU A 154 -7.97 -8.83 -1.05
CA LEU A 154 -7.36 -9.98 -0.37
C LEU A 154 -7.27 -11.20 -1.29
N GLU A 155 -8.34 -11.47 -2.04
CA GLU A 155 -8.38 -12.58 -2.97
C GLU A 155 -7.33 -12.42 -4.08
N ASN A 156 -7.22 -11.24 -4.67
CA ASN A 156 -6.24 -10.95 -5.71
C ASN A 156 -4.80 -11.13 -5.22
N MET A 157 -4.47 -10.71 -4.00
CA MET A 157 -3.15 -10.95 -3.42
C MET A 157 -2.85 -12.44 -3.26
N VAL A 158 -3.81 -13.21 -2.76
CA VAL A 158 -3.61 -14.64 -2.56
C VAL A 158 -3.52 -15.37 -3.90
N ILE A 159 -4.35 -15.04 -4.87
CA ILE A 159 -4.28 -15.60 -6.23
C ILE A 159 -2.89 -15.35 -6.82
N ARG A 160 -2.34 -14.14 -6.68
CA ARG A 160 -0.99 -13.83 -7.16
C ARG A 160 0.08 -14.69 -6.51
N PHE A 161 0.00 -14.90 -5.19
CA PHE A 161 0.94 -15.80 -4.48
C PHE A 161 0.81 -17.26 -4.93
N GLU A 162 -0.40 -17.76 -5.16
CA GLU A 162 -0.62 -19.16 -5.53
C GLU A 162 -0.18 -19.45 -6.98
N ASN A 163 -0.31 -18.46 -7.89
CA ASN A 163 0.09 -18.61 -9.29
C ASN A 163 1.60 -18.48 -9.53
N ASP A 164 2.31 -17.80 -8.63
CA ASP A 164 3.75 -17.57 -8.80
C ASP A 164 4.52 -17.87 -7.50
N PRO A 165 5.20 -19.02 -7.43
CA PRO A 165 6.01 -19.42 -6.27
C PRO A 165 7.17 -18.44 -5.98
N ASP A 166 7.64 -17.69 -6.98
CA ASP A 166 8.75 -16.76 -6.86
C ASP A 166 8.31 -15.40 -6.29
N VAL A 167 7.01 -15.13 -6.26
CA VAL A 167 6.46 -13.99 -5.51
C VAL A 167 6.51 -14.29 -4.02
N HIS A 168 7.32 -13.55 -3.29
CA HIS A 168 7.61 -13.75 -1.86
C HIS A 168 6.97 -12.70 -0.97
N CYS A 169 6.90 -11.47 -1.48
CA CYS A 169 6.23 -10.34 -0.87
C CYS A 169 5.72 -9.40 -1.95
N MET A 170 4.67 -8.68 -1.63
CA MET A 170 4.08 -7.70 -2.52
C MET A 170 3.40 -6.57 -1.75
N THR A 171 3.19 -5.48 -2.44
CA THR A 171 2.36 -4.37 -1.96
C THR A 171 1.08 -4.31 -2.80
N GLY A 172 -0.01 -3.87 -2.20
CA GLY A 172 -1.19 -3.43 -2.92
C GLY A 172 -1.04 -1.98 -3.40
N ALA A 173 -2.00 -1.51 -4.17
CA ALA A 173 -2.10 -0.13 -4.59
C ALA A 173 -2.96 0.66 -3.61
N VAL A 174 -2.39 1.70 -3.03
CA VAL A 174 -3.10 2.63 -2.13
C VAL A 174 -3.61 3.80 -2.96
N LEU A 175 -4.89 4.11 -2.85
CA LEU A 175 -5.55 5.19 -3.58
C LEU A 175 -6.43 6.01 -2.62
N THR A 176 -6.75 7.23 -2.97
CA THR A 176 -7.75 8.00 -2.24
C THR A 176 -9.16 7.66 -2.72
N SER A 177 -10.17 7.76 -1.83
CA SER A 177 -11.57 7.46 -2.17
C SER A 177 -12.12 8.45 -3.20
N LYS A 178 -12.63 7.92 -4.33
CA LYS A 178 -13.27 8.73 -5.38
C LYS A 178 -14.59 9.31 -4.93
N GLU A 179 -15.35 8.58 -4.13
CA GLU A 179 -16.67 9.01 -3.62
C GLU A 179 -16.50 10.28 -2.78
N MET A 180 -15.54 10.29 -1.88
CA MET A 180 -15.26 11.49 -1.06
C MET A 180 -14.75 12.69 -1.87
N ILE A 181 -14.16 12.46 -3.06
CA ILE A 181 -13.77 13.54 -3.97
C ILE A 181 -15.00 14.16 -4.62
N GLU A 182 -15.95 13.32 -5.05
CA GLU A 182 -17.19 13.77 -5.71
C GLU A 182 -18.11 14.52 -4.75
N ASP A 183 -18.18 14.08 -3.50
CA ASP A 183 -18.98 14.70 -2.43
C ASP A 183 -18.41 16.02 -1.90
N THR A 184 -17.23 16.44 -2.39
CA THR A 184 -16.61 17.68 -1.96
C THR A 184 -17.37 18.91 -2.51
N GLU A 185 -18.00 19.69 -1.64
CA GLU A 185 -18.78 20.89 -2.03
C GLU A 185 -17.91 21.99 -2.66
N SER A 186 -16.71 22.23 -2.10
CA SER A 186 -15.81 23.28 -2.57
C SER A 186 -15.15 22.93 -3.89
N PHE A 187 -15.28 23.80 -4.89
CA PHE A 187 -14.60 23.64 -6.19
C PHE A 187 -13.08 23.55 -6.06
N ARG A 188 -12.47 24.38 -5.20
CA ARG A 188 -11.02 24.34 -4.95
C ARG A 188 -10.61 23.05 -4.24
N GLY A 189 -11.37 22.65 -3.21
CA GLY A 189 -11.15 21.39 -2.51
C GLY A 189 -11.23 20.18 -3.45
N ARG A 190 -12.20 20.17 -4.36
CA ARG A 190 -12.35 19.10 -5.36
C ARG A 190 -11.16 19.01 -6.32
N ILE A 191 -10.60 20.17 -6.73
CA ILE A 191 -9.38 20.17 -7.56
C ILE A 191 -8.21 19.57 -6.79
N VAL A 192 -7.97 20.00 -5.54
CA VAL A 192 -6.86 19.49 -4.72
C VAL A 192 -6.98 17.98 -4.55
N ARG A 193 -8.14 17.46 -4.16
CA ARG A 193 -8.39 16.03 -3.98
C ARG A 193 -8.25 15.23 -5.28
N ARG A 194 -8.62 15.81 -6.43
CA ARG A 194 -8.37 15.19 -7.74
C ARG A 194 -6.89 15.12 -8.09
N CYS A 195 -6.14 16.17 -7.78
CA CYS A 195 -4.68 16.17 -7.97
C CYS A 195 -4.02 15.11 -7.08
N GLU A 196 -4.42 15.03 -5.82
CA GLU A 196 -3.97 14.00 -4.88
C GLU A 196 -4.29 12.58 -5.40
N PHE A 197 -5.51 12.33 -5.86
CA PHE A 197 -5.88 11.05 -6.45
C PHE A 197 -5.00 10.68 -7.65
N LEU A 198 -4.70 11.64 -8.53
CA LEU A 198 -3.81 11.42 -9.68
C LEU A 198 -2.38 11.13 -9.23
N GLU A 199 -1.89 11.82 -8.20
CA GLU A 199 -0.59 11.57 -7.60
C GLU A 199 -0.51 10.15 -7.02
N TYR A 200 -1.52 9.71 -6.26
CA TYR A 200 -1.61 8.35 -5.74
C TYR A 200 -1.66 7.31 -6.87
N CYS A 201 -2.45 7.54 -7.93
CA CYS A 201 -2.48 6.67 -9.10
C CYS A 201 -1.11 6.59 -9.79
N GLN A 202 -0.39 7.69 -9.88
CA GLN A 202 0.94 7.71 -10.46
C GLN A 202 1.96 7.01 -9.56
N ALA A 203 1.98 7.33 -8.25
CA ALA A 203 2.98 6.82 -7.33
C ALA A 203 2.75 5.34 -6.97
N PHE A 204 1.53 4.99 -6.55
CA PHE A 204 1.23 3.69 -5.95
C PHE A 204 0.65 2.66 -6.92
N LEU A 205 0.19 3.08 -8.10
CA LEU A 205 -0.34 2.16 -9.10
C LEU A 205 0.57 2.12 -10.34
N ALA A 206 0.61 3.15 -11.14
CA ALA A 206 1.37 3.13 -12.40
C ALA A 206 2.89 3.02 -12.20
N GLY A 207 3.45 3.86 -11.33
CA GLY A 207 4.89 3.87 -11.04
C GLY A 207 5.37 2.57 -10.39
N ARG A 208 4.65 2.07 -9.38
CA ARG A 208 5.00 0.80 -8.74
C ARG A 208 4.79 -0.41 -9.65
N ASN A 209 3.80 -0.38 -10.53
CA ASN A 209 3.61 -1.44 -11.51
C ASN A 209 4.81 -1.50 -12.47
N PHE A 210 5.24 -0.36 -12.98
CA PHE A 210 6.45 -0.26 -13.77
C PHE A 210 7.71 -0.73 -13.01
N GLN A 211 7.88 -0.30 -11.75
CA GLN A 211 8.98 -0.76 -10.89
C GLN A 211 8.92 -2.26 -10.63
N SER A 212 7.73 -2.84 -10.47
CA SER A 212 7.52 -4.28 -10.31
C SER A 212 8.01 -5.06 -11.52
N GLU A 213 7.67 -4.60 -12.74
CA GLU A 213 8.12 -5.25 -13.99
C GLU A 213 9.64 -5.18 -14.19
N LEU A 214 10.30 -4.17 -13.62
CA LEU A 214 11.76 -4.01 -13.65
C LEU A 214 12.48 -4.57 -12.42
N ASP A 215 11.77 -5.25 -11.52
CA ASP A 215 12.30 -5.67 -10.21
C ASP A 215 13.04 -4.53 -9.48
N SER A 216 12.44 -3.35 -9.44
CA SER A 216 13.05 -2.14 -8.89
C SER A 216 12.25 -1.49 -7.75
N ILE A 217 11.21 -2.13 -7.23
CA ILE A 217 10.49 -1.64 -6.05
C ILE A 217 11.46 -1.57 -4.87
N TYR A 218 11.68 -0.39 -4.34
CA TYR A 218 12.61 -0.14 -3.23
C TYR A 218 11.94 -0.08 -1.85
N THR A 219 10.61 0.10 -1.80
CA THR A 219 9.84 0.11 -0.56
C THR A 219 8.43 -0.44 -0.78
N LEU A 220 7.99 -1.32 0.13
CA LEU A 220 6.60 -1.75 0.25
C LEU A 220 5.74 -0.59 0.76
N SER A 221 4.42 -0.67 0.59
CA SER A 221 3.51 0.25 1.24
C SER A 221 3.32 -0.15 2.70
N GLY A 222 3.58 0.76 3.62
CA GLY A 222 3.29 0.56 5.04
C GLY A 222 1.80 0.41 5.34
N ALA A 223 0.93 0.90 4.42
CA ALA A 223 -0.52 0.82 4.58
C ALA A 223 -1.14 -0.47 4.02
N PHE A 224 -0.50 -1.14 3.04
CA PHE A 224 -1.03 -2.38 2.47
C PHE A 224 0.08 -3.23 1.86
N SER A 225 0.50 -4.26 2.56
CA SER A 225 1.49 -5.21 2.05
C SER A 225 1.21 -6.64 2.51
N ALA A 226 1.76 -7.59 1.74
CA ALA A 226 1.58 -9.02 1.95
C ALA A 226 2.89 -9.80 1.81
N PHE A 227 3.01 -10.86 2.59
CA PHE A 227 4.21 -11.69 2.67
C PHE A 227 3.86 -13.17 2.74
N ARG A 228 4.70 -14.00 2.14
CA ARG A 228 4.74 -15.40 2.57
C ARG A 228 5.25 -15.46 4.01
N LYS A 229 4.53 -16.11 4.93
CA LYS A 229 4.95 -16.27 6.33
C LYS A 229 6.37 -16.82 6.44
N SER A 230 6.71 -17.80 5.60
CA SER A 230 8.05 -18.41 5.56
C SER A 230 9.17 -17.45 5.17
N VAL A 231 8.84 -16.31 4.57
CA VAL A 231 9.81 -15.28 4.16
C VAL A 231 9.96 -14.22 5.23
N ILE A 232 8.86 -13.62 5.69
CA ILE A 232 8.92 -12.53 6.67
C ILE A 232 9.55 -12.99 7.99
N LEU A 233 9.29 -14.22 8.43
CA LEU A 233 9.89 -14.78 9.65
C LEU A 233 11.39 -15.11 9.53
N LYS A 234 11.95 -15.11 8.33
CA LYS A 234 13.41 -15.25 8.11
C LYS A 234 14.14 -13.90 8.05
N THR A 235 13.43 -12.79 8.04
CA THR A 235 14.02 -11.46 8.16
C THR A 235 14.40 -11.17 9.61
N GLN A 236 15.04 -10.03 9.84
CA GLN A 236 15.25 -9.49 11.20
C GLN A 236 13.99 -8.82 11.76
N LEU A 237 12.82 -9.07 11.14
CA LEU A 237 11.53 -8.45 11.42
C LEU A 237 11.56 -6.93 11.21
N TYR A 238 10.54 -6.24 11.72
CA TYR A 238 10.47 -4.77 11.63
C TYR A 238 11.40 -4.13 12.65
N ASN A 239 12.30 -3.26 12.19
CA ASN A 239 13.18 -2.53 13.08
C ASN A 239 12.39 -1.53 13.93
N THR A 240 12.61 -1.56 15.24
CA THR A 240 11.90 -0.70 16.20
C THR A 240 12.56 0.66 16.40
N ASP A 241 13.76 0.86 15.86
CA ASP A 241 14.58 2.07 16.03
C ASP A 241 14.52 3.00 14.82
N THR A 242 13.67 2.67 13.82
CA THR A 242 13.45 3.48 12.62
C THR A 242 11.98 3.83 12.45
N VAL A 243 11.72 4.97 11.81
CA VAL A 243 10.37 5.41 11.42
C VAL A 243 9.93 4.87 10.04
N CYS A 244 10.85 4.23 9.30
CA CYS A 244 10.62 3.67 7.96
C CYS A 244 10.75 2.14 8.01
N GLU A 245 9.93 1.49 8.81
CA GLU A 245 9.96 0.04 9.03
C GLU A 245 9.68 -0.78 7.77
N ASP A 246 8.81 -0.28 6.90
CA ASP A 246 8.45 -0.86 5.61
C ASP A 246 9.63 -0.86 4.62
N THR A 247 10.33 0.26 4.53
CA THR A 247 11.53 0.39 3.71
C THR A 247 12.65 -0.52 4.24
N HIS A 248 12.82 -0.58 5.56
CA HIS A 248 13.83 -1.43 6.18
C HIS A 248 13.58 -2.92 5.92
N VAL A 249 12.34 -3.40 6.10
CA VAL A 249 12.00 -4.81 5.81
C VAL A 249 12.12 -5.12 4.32
N THR A 250 11.76 -4.17 3.45
CA THR A 250 11.94 -4.29 2.00
C THR A 250 13.42 -4.48 1.65
N PHE A 251 14.29 -3.68 2.27
CA PHE A 251 15.73 -3.77 2.07
C PHE A 251 16.29 -5.12 2.52
N GLN A 252 15.83 -5.66 3.65
CA GLN A 252 16.22 -6.99 4.11
C GLN A 252 15.85 -8.06 3.08
N ILE A 253 14.61 -8.04 2.57
CA ILE A 253 14.12 -9.00 1.59
C ILE A 253 14.95 -8.91 0.29
N ARG A 254 15.18 -7.72 -0.22
CA ARG A 254 15.94 -7.52 -1.46
C ARG A 254 17.44 -7.80 -1.31
N LYS A 255 18.08 -7.24 -0.29
CA LYS A 255 19.55 -7.31 -0.14
C LYS A 255 20.03 -8.58 0.54
N LEU A 256 19.40 -8.98 1.67
CA LEU A 256 19.85 -10.12 2.44
C LEU A 256 19.32 -11.43 1.87
N MET A 257 18.05 -11.45 1.45
CA MET A 257 17.42 -12.68 0.94
C MET A 257 17.45 -12.76 -0.59
N LYS A 258 17.83 -11.69 -1.29
CA LYS A 258 17.87 -11.60 -2.77
C LYS A 258 16.55 -12.02 -3.40
N LYS A 259 15.44 -11.55 -2.83
CA LYS A 259 14.09 -11.81 -3.31
C LYS A 259 13.49 -10.54 -3.90
N SER A 260 12.67 -10.73 -4.93
CA SER A 260 11.94 -9.65 -5.59
C SER A 260 10.75 -9.17 -4.77
N VAL A 261 10.41 -7.92 -4.95
CA VAL A 261 9.21 -7.27 -4.37
C VAL A 261 8.30 -6.89 -5.52
N HIS A 262 7.03 -7.25 -5.42
CA HIS A 262 6.05 -7.09 -6.50
C HIS A 262 4.93 -6.13 -6.11
N LEU A 263 4.21 -5.62 -7.11
CA LEU A 263 2.92 -4.96 -6.94
C LEU A 263 1.81 -5.92 -7.35
N CYS A 264 0.76 -6.00 -6.54
CA CYS A 264 -0.52 -6.55 -6.94
C CYS A 264 -1.44 -5.39 -7.33
N GLU A 265 -1.48 -5.04 -8.62
CA GLU A 265 -2.18 -3.86 -9.11
C GLU A 265 -3.71 -3.93 -8.96
N ASN A 266 -4.25 -5.14 -8.81
CA ASN A 266 -5.68 -5.38 -8.62
C ASN A 266 -6.08 -5.47 -7.15
N ALA A 267 -5.13 -5.34 -6.22
CA ALA A 267 -5.39 -5.26 -4.80
C ALA A 267 -5.38 -3.79 -4.37
N LEU A 268 -6.57 -3.20 -4.24
CA LEU A 268 -6.71 -1.78 -3.93
C LEU A 268 -7.06 -1.57 -2.46
N PHE A 269 -6.49 -0.53 -1.88
CA PHE A 269 -6.77 -0.04 -0.54
C PHE A 269 -7.04 1.46 -0.62
N PHE A 270 -8.19 1.90 -0.12
CA PHE A 270 -8.61 3.28 -0.20
C PHE A 270 -8.40 3.97 1.14
N VAL A 271 -7.79 5.14 1.08
CA VAL A 271 -7.61 6.03 2.23
C VAL A 271 -8.39 7.32 2.01
N ASP A 272 -8.72 8.01 3.10
CA ASP A 272 -9.41 9.28 3.02
C ASP A 272 -8.52 10.34 2.37
N PRO A 273 -9.06 11.16 1.45
CA PRO A 273 -8.34 12.27 0.88
C PRO A 273 -8.10 13.36 1.93
N ILE A 274 -7.06 14.16 1.73
CA ILE A 274 -6.70 15.26 2.63
C ILE A 274 -7.87 16.23 2.82
N GLU A 275 -8.22 16.49 4.07
CA GLU A 275 -9.37 17.34 4.42
C GLU A 275 -9.08 18.85 4.21
N SER A 276 -7.86 19.29 4.45
CA SER A 276 -7.50 20.71 4.39
C SER A 276 -6.05 20.93 3.98
N GLY A 277 -5.78 22.14 3.43
CA GLY A 277 -4.43 22.55 3.08
C GLY A 277 -3.47 22.64 4.29
N GLU A 278 -4.00 22.82 5.51
CA GLU A 278 -3.18 22.80 6.73
C GLU A 278 -2.68 21.38 7.05
N LYS A 279 -3.53 20.36 6.88
CA LYS A 279 -3.11 18.95 7.02
C LYS A 279 -2.05 18.58 5.99
N LEU A 280 -2.18 19.06 4.75
CA LEU A 280 -1.17 18.85 3.70
C LEU A 280 0.22 19.40 4.09
N TYR A 281 0.25 20.50 4.85
CA TYR A 281 1.50 21.14 5.25
C TYR A 281 2.18 20.48 6.46
N THR A 282 1.42 19.68 7.22
CA THR A 282 1.90 19.00 8.44
C THR A 282 2.25 17.52 8.23
N GLN A 283 1.90 16.95 7.08
CA GLN A 283 2.34 15.62 6.62
C GLN A 283 3.70 15.70 5.92
#